data_bcb50686ef864f47f126b06f5318d289
#
_entry.id   bcb50686ef864f47f126b06f5318d289
#
_cell.length_a   1.000
_cell.length_b   1.000
_cell.length_c   1.000
_cell.angle_alpha   90.00
_cell.angle_beta   90.00
_cell.angle_gamma   90.00
#
_symmetry.space_group_name_H-M   'P 1'
#
loop_
_entity.id
_entity.type
_entity.pdbx_description
1 polymer ?
#
loop_
_entity_poly.entity_id
_entity_poly.type
_entity_poly.pdbx_seq_one_letter_code
_entity_poly.pdbx_strand_id
1 'polypeptide(L)'
;FRNCFLIECRDRDDLADMLHRLQCADIFAENITANAIALLPEQEVFLRNLMMPETKKISMSTGYIKDGRTYVTKGPLQGREKMISRIDRHKRLAKLRFAAGNTDRELCAGLEIISKS
;
A
#
# COMPACT_ATOMS: atom_id res chain seq x y z
N PHE A 1 5.08 0.79 1.63
CA PHE A 1 5.92 1.16 0.49
C PHE A 1 7.34 1.46 0.94
N ARG A 2 8.31 1.01 0.15
CA ARG A 2 9.71 1.37 0.38
C ARG A 2 10.05 2.62 -0.42
N ASN A 3 10.70 3.58 0.23
CA ASN A 3 11.19 4.81 -0.41
C ASN A 3 10.11 5.61 -1.15
N CYS A 4 8.85 5.42 -0.78
CA CYS A 4 7.75 6.21 -1.31
C CYS A 4 6.62 6.26 -0.30
N PHE A 5 5.73 7.21 -0.47
CA PHE A 5 4.56 7.38 0.37
C PHE A 5 3.39 7.87 -0.48
N LEU A 6 2.20 7.73 0.06
CA LEU A 6 0.97 8.12 -0.62
C LEU A 6 0.47 9.45 -0.07
N ILE A 7 0.04 10.31 -0.98
CA ILE A 7 -0.57 11.60 -0.64
C ILE A 7 -1.92 11.67 -1.30
N GLU A 8 -2.96 12.00 -0.53
CA GLU A 8 -4.29 12.24 -1.06
C GLU A 8 -4.41 13.71 -1.45
N CYS A 9 -4.66 13.97 -2.73
CA CYS A 9 -4.84 15.31 -3.28
C CYS A 9 -5.70 15.23 -4.53
N ARG A 10 -6.20 16.38 -5.02
CA ARG A 10 -7.06 16.43 -6.20
C ARG A 10 -6.26 16.35 -7.50
N ASP A 11 -5.14 17.05 -7.56
CA ASP A 11 -4.27 17.12 -8.74
C ASP A 11 -2.87 17.59 -8.32
N ARG A 12 -1.98 17.81 -9.31
CA ARG A 12 -0.61 18.26 -9.03
C ARG A 12 -0.54 19.66 -8.41
N ASP A 13 -1.43 20.56 -8.82
CA ASP A 13 -1.46 21.90 -8.27
C ASP A 13 -1.90 21.87 -6.80
N ASP A 14 -2.89 21.04 -6.47
CA ASP A 14 -3.30 20.80 -5.09
C ASP A 14 -2.17 20.19 -4.26
N LEU A 15 -1.39 19.27 -4.83
CA LEU A 15 -0.23 18.70 -4.17
C LEU A 15 0.81 19.77 -3.84
N ALA A 16 1.14 20.64 -4.79
CA ALA A 16 2.07 21.73 -4.58
C ALA A 16 1.58 22.68 -3.47
N ASP A 17 0.30 23.03 -3.48
CA ASP A 17 -0.31 23.88 -2.45
C ASP A 17 -0.25 23.23 -1.07
N MET A 18 -0.53 21.93 -0.97
CA MET A 18 -0.44 21.19 0.28
C MET A 18 0.97 21.21 0.85
N LEU A 19 1.99 21.01 0.01
CA LEU A 19 3.38 21.01 0.43
C LEU A 19 3.83 22.39 0.91
N HIS A 20 3.36 23.45 0.26
CA HIS A 20 3.62 24.82 0.72
C HIS A 20 2.96 25.11 2.07
N ARG A 21 1.71 24.67 2.25
CA ARG A 21 0.99 24.83 3.53
C ARG A 21 1.67 24.07 4.67
N LEU A 22 2.34 22.95 4.38
CA LEU A 22 3.11 22.19 5.36
C LEU A 22 4.50 22.78 5.61
N GLN A 23 4.79 23.93 5.02
CA GLN A 23 6.06 24.65 5.18
C GLN A 23 7.29 23.84 4.71
N CYS A 24 7.11 23.02 3.70
CA CYS A 24 8.21 22.34 3.04
C CYS A 24 9.10 23.35 2.31
N ALA A 25 10.41 23.11 2.29
CA ALA A 25 11.32 23.91 1.48
C ALA A 25 10.93 23.83 0.00
N ASP A 26 11.02 24.95 -0.74
CA ASP A 26 10.57 25.02 -2.13
C ASP A 26 11.24 23.96 -3.03
N ILE A 27 12.54 23.75 -2.89
CA ILE A 27 13.28 22.73 -3.65
C ILE A 27 12.72 21.34 -3.37
N PHE A 28 12.43 21.04 -2.10
CA PHE A 28 11.88 19.75 -1.69
C PHE A 28 10.46 19.55 -2.24
N ALA A 29 9.62 20.59 -2.14
CA ALA A 29 8.26 20.55 -2.66
C ALA A 29 8.24 20.36 -4.18
N GLU A 30 9.11 21.06 -4.92
CA GLU A 30 9.24 20.91 -6.36
C GLU A 30 9.68 19.49 -6.74
N ASN A 31 10.64 18.93 -6.02
CA ASN A 31 11.13 17.57 -6.27
C ASN A 31 10.04 16.52 -6.05
N ILE A 32 9.30 16.64 -4.96
CA ILE A 32 8.17 15.74 -4.67
C ILE A 32 7.12 15.84 -5.79
N THR A 33 6.72 17.06 -6.16
CA THR A 33 5.69 17.28 -7.17
C THR A 33 6.12 16.75 -8.54
N ALA A 34 7.38 16.98 -8.93
CA ALA A 34 7.91 16.53 -10.20
C ALA A 34 7.98 15.00 -10.32
N ASN A 35 8.23 14.31 -9.20
CA ASN A 35 8.36 12.86 -9.17
C ASN A 35 7.08 12.13 -8.77
N ALA A 36 6.00 12.86 -8.51
CA ALA A 36 4.73 12.27 -8.15
C ALA A 36 4.10 11.53 -9.34
N ILE A 37 3.57 10.34 -9.07
CA ILE A 37 2.87 9.53 -10.06
C ILE A 37 1.43 9.35 -9.58
N ALA A 38 0.47 9.69 -10.43
CA ALA A 38 -0.93 9.49 -10.11
C ALA A 38 -1.29 8.01 -10.22
N LEU A 39 -2.08 7.51 -9.28
CA LEU A 39 -2.60 6.16 -9.32
C LEU A 39 -3.72 6.07 -10.35
N LEU A 40 -3.83 4.90 -11.00
CA LEU A 40 -4.99 4.59 -11.82
C LEU A 40 -6.22 4.41 -10.92
N PRO A 41 -7.46 4.66 -11.42
CA PRO A 41 -8.66 4.53 -10.61
C PRO A 41 -8.81 3.19 -9.90
N GLU A 42 -8.52 2.08 -10.57
CA GLU A 42 -8.59 0.75 -9.96
C GLU A 42 -7.55 0.52 -8.87
N GLN A 43 -6.39 1.14 -9.00
CA GLN A 43 -5.35 1.09 -7.95
C GLN A 43 -5.78 1.89 -6.73
N GLU A 44 -6.39 3.04 -6.94
CA GLU A 44 -6.93 3.87 -5.85
C GLU A 44 -8.02 3.12 -5.08
N VAL A 45 -8.97 2.53 -5.80
CA VAL A 45 -10.05 1.74 -5.19
C VAL A 45 -9.47 0.58 -4.37
N PHE A 46 -8.49 -0.13 -4.91
CA PHE A 46 -7.82 -1.22 -4.20
C PHE A 46 -7.18 -0.75 -2.89
N LEU A 47 -6.43 0.35 -2.93
CA LEU A 47 -5.79 0.88 -1.73
C LEU A 47 -6.80 1.37 -0.70
N ARG A 48 -7.85 2.06 -1.13
CA ARG A 48 -8.90 2.52 -0.22
C ARG A 48 -9.62 1.37 0.46
N ASN A 49 -9.83 0.27 -0.25
CA ASN A 49 -10.46 -0.93 0.33
C ASN A 49 -9.55 -1.66 1.33
N LEU A 50 -8.22 -1.53 1.19
CA LEU A 50 -7.28 -2.09 2.15
C LEU A 50 -7.21 -1.28 3.44
N MET A 51 -7.38 0.03 3.35
CA MET A 51 -7.22 0.94 4.48
C MET A 51 -8.51 1.10 5.26
N MET A 52 -8.38 1.27 6.57
CA MET A 52 -9.49 1.70 7.41
C MET A 52 -9.82 3.16 7.08
N PRO A 53 -11.10 3.51 6.80
CA PRO A 53 -11.44 4.87 6.35
C PRO A 53 -11.06 5.97 7.33
N GLU A 54 -11.18 5.71 8.62
CA GLU A 54 -10.96 6.69 9.66
C GLU A 54 -9.50 6.99 9.94
N THR A 55 -8.67 5.94 9.99
CA THR A 55 -7.27 6.04 10.40
C THR A 55 -6.29 6.01 9.23
N LYS A 56 -6.76 5.66 8.03
CA LYS A 56 -5.91 5.44 6.83
C LYS A 56 -4.83 4.39 7.06
N LYS A 57 -5.09 3.45 7.97
CA LYS A 57 -4.17 2.35 8.30
C LYS A 57 -4.70 1.04 7.74
N ILE A 58 -3.77 0.15 7.38
CA ILE A 58 -4.09 -1.20 6.94
C ILE A 58 -3.99 -2.10 8.18
N SER A 59 -5.12 -2.72 8.56
CA SER A 59 -5.13 -3.61 9.70
C SER A 59 -4.46 -4.94 9.41
N MET A 60 -4.08 -5.66 10.47
CA MET A 60 -3.46 -6.98 10.38
C MET A 60 -4.44 -7.99 9.83
N SER A 61 -4.01 -8.77 8.85
CA SER A 61 -4.75 -9.92 8.36
C SER A 61 -4.26 -11.20 9.05
N THR A 62 -5.08 -12.21 9.07
CA THR A 62 -4.77 -13.52 9.66
C THR A 62 -5.07 -14.61 8.65
N GLY A 63 -4.20 -15.59 8.54
CA GLY A 63 -4.39 -16.69 7.61
C GLY A 63 -3.54 -17.91 7.94
N TYR A 64 -3.55 -18.85 7.02
CA TYR A 64 -2.75 -20.08 7.14
C TYR A 64 -2.20 -20.46 5.76
N ILE A 65 -1.20 -21.34 5.77
CA ILE A 65 -0.60 -21.89 4.55
C ILE A 65 -0.88 -23.39 4.54
N LYS A 66 -1.44 -23.88 3.45
CA LYS A 66 -1.71 -25.32 3.23
C LYS A 66 -1.31 -25.69 1.80
N ASP A 67 -0.50 -26.74 1.69
CA ASP A 67 -0.01 -27.25 0.39
C ASP A 67 0.61 -26.15 -0.49
N GLY A 68 1.38 -25.26 0.12
CA GLY A 68 2.04 -24.17 -0.57
C GLY A 68 1.15 -23.00 -0.96
N ARG A 69 -0.13 -23.04 -0.57
CA ARG A 69 -1.08 -21.95 -0.85
C ARG A 69 -1.43 -21.19 0.42
N THR A 70 -1.57 -19.90 0.28
CA THR A 70 -1.96 -19.02 1.37
C THR A 70 -3.46 -18.80 1.35
N TYR A 71 -4.10 -18.94 2.51
CA TYR A 71 -5.52 -18.66 2.71
C TYR A 71 -5.65 -17.62 3.81
N VAL A 72 -6.24 -16.47 3.47
CA VAL A 72 -6.50 -15.41 4.45
C VAL A 72 -7.93 -15.56 4.95
N THR A 73 -8.07 -15.73 6.26
CA THR A 73 -9.36 -15.97 6.89
C THR A 73 -9.99 -14.71 7.47
N LYS A 74 -9.18 -13.69 7.74
CA LYS A 74 -9.65 -12.46 8.37
C LYS A 74 -8.75 -11.31 7.96
N GLY A 75 -9.33 -10.12 7.79
CA GLY A 75 -8.61 -8.90 7.53
C GLY A 75 -8.67 -8.44 6.07
N PRO A 76 -8.01 -7.32 5.76
CA PRO A 76 -8.12 -6.69 4.43
C PRO A 76 -7.54 -7.51 3.28
N LEU A 77 -6.66 -8.47 3.55
CA LEU A 77 -6.10 -9.33 2.50
C LEU A 77 -6.99 -10.51 2.13
N GLN A 78 -8.11 -10.71 2.82
CA GLN A 78 -9.05 -11.77 2.49
C GLN A 78 -9.60 -11.61 1.07
N GLY A 79 -9.49 -12.66 0.27
CA GLY A 79 -9.86 -12.61 -1.15
C GLY A 79 -8.81 -12.02 -2.07
N ARG A 80 -7.67 -11.56 -1.53
CA ARG A 80 -6.59 -10.94 -2.30
C ARG A 80 -5.29 -11.73 -2.26
N GLU A 81 -5.36 -13.01 -1.95
CA GLU A 81 -4.19 -13.89 -1.80
C GLU A 81 -3.34 -13.95 -3.06
N LYS A 82 -3.96 -13.80 -4.23
CA LYS A 82 -3.25 -13.81 -5.52
C LYS A 82 -2.27 -12.64 -5.69
N MET A 83 -2.46 -11.58 -4.95
CA MET A 83 -1.60 -10.40 -5.01
C MET A 83 -0.38 -10.53 -4.11
N ILE A 84 -0.38 -11.52 -3.23
CA ILE A 84 0.75 -11.74 -2.32
C ILE A 84 1.88 -12.39 -3.11
N SER A 85 3.02 -11.67 -3.21
CA SER A 85 4.20 -12.18 -3.89
C SER A 85 5.14 -12.91 -2.94
N ARG A 86 5.17 -12.51 -1.66
CA ARG A 86 6.05 -13.08 -0.66
C ARG A 86 5.49 -12.85 0.73
N ILE A 87 5.76 -13.78 1.64
CA ILE A 87 5.36 -13.68 3.05
C ILE A 87 6.61 -13.78 3.91
N ASP A 88 6.76 -12.84 4.84
CA ASP A 88 7.73 -12.90 5.90
C ASP A 88 6.99 -13.22 7.21
N ARG A 89 7.01 -14.50 7.58
CA ARG A 89 6.27 -14.96 8.76
C ARG A 89 6.82 -14.39 10.06
N HIS A 90 8.13 -14.19 10.11
CA HIS A 90 8.80 -13.67 11.29
C HIS A 90 8.38 -12.22 11.58
N LYS A 91 8.32 -11.40 10.54
CA LYS A 91 7.91 -10.00 10.65
C LYS A 91 6.40 -9.81 10.57
N ARG A 92 5.64 -10.86 10.28
CA ARG A 92 4.19 -10.83 10.06
C ARG A 92 3.80 -9.85 8.95
N LEU A 93 4.50 -9.94 7.85
CA LEU A 93 4.29 -9.07 6.68
C LEU A 93 4.08 -9.90 5.43
N ALA A 94 3.18 -9.43 4.58
CA ALA A 94 3.02 -9.91 3.22
C ALA A 94 3.43 -8.80 2.26
N LYS A 95 4.19 -9.16 1.23
CA LYS A 95 4.52 -8.25 0.14
C LYS A 95 3.51 -8.43 -0.97
N LEU A 96 2.86 -7.35 -1.33
CA LEU A 96 1.87 -7.31 -2.40
C LEU A 96 2.49 -6.65 -3.62
N ARG A 97 2.23 -7.21 -4.79
CA ARG A 97 2.57 -6.57 -6.05
C ARG A 97 1.56 -5.48 -6.36
N PHE A 98 2.08 -4.31 -6.61
CA PHE A 98 1.26 -3.15 -6.89
C PHE A 98 1.89 -2.33 -8.01
N ALA A 99 1.14 -2.11 -9.09
CA ALA A 99 1.59 -1.29 -10.20
C ALA A 99 1.17 0.17 -9.97
N ALA A 100 2.12 1.10 -10.05
CA ALA A 100 1.88 2.52 -9.98
C ALA A 100 2.55 3.18 -11.18
N GLY A 101 1.75 3.74 -12.09
CA GLY A 101 2.25 4.26 -13.35
C GLY A 101 2.88 3.13 -14.18
N ASN A 102 4.10 3.33 -14.66
CA ASN A 102 4.83 2.34 -15.46
C ASN A 102 5.79 1.49 -14.61
N THR A 103 5.74 1.61 -13.28
CA THR A 103 6.67 0.95 -12.38
C THR A 103 5.92 0.05 -11.41
N ASP A 104 6.37 -1.19 -11.28
CA ASP A 104 5.87 -2.10 -10.25
C ASP A 104 6.40 -1.65 -8.89
N ARG A 105 5.52 -1.60 -7.91
CA ARG A 105 5.86 -1.27 -6.52
C ARG A 105 5.45 -2.42 -5.62
N GLU A 106 6.18 -2.58 -4.52
CA GLU A 106 5.82 -3.52 -3.47
C GLU A 106 5.16 -2.76 -2.32
N LEU A 107 3.99 -3.23 -1.92
CA LEU A 107 3.30 -2.76 -0.73
C LEU A 107 3.40 -3.85 0.33
N CYS A 108 3.82 -3.48 1.54
CA CYS A 108 3.83 -4.40 2.66
C CYS A 108 2.56 -4.23 3.49
N ALA A 109 1.89 -5.33 3.78
CA ALA A 109 0.70 -5.35 4.63
C ALA A 109 0.87 -6.42 5.71
N GLY A 110 0.29 -6.19 6.88
CA GLY A 110 0.38 -7.14 7.99
C GLY A 110 -0.36 -8.44 7.68
N LEU A 111 0.31 -9.56 7.90
CA LEU A 111 -0.29 -10.89 7.77
C LEU A 111 0.32 -11.84 8.78
N GLU A 112 -0.50 -12.34 9.68
CA GLU A 112 -0.12 -13.35 10.65
C GLU A 112 -0.52 -14.73 10.15
N ILE A 113 0.46 -15.62 9.98
CA ILE A 113 0.24 -17.00 9.61
C ILE A 113 0.15 -17.85 10.88
N ILE A 114 -1.03 -18.38 11.16
CA ILE A 114 -1.28 -19.13 12.40
C ILE A 114 -0.93 -20.61 12.28
N SER A 115 -0.88 -21.15 11.05
CA SER A 115 -0.47 -22.53 10.83
C SER A 115 0.07 -22.72 9.42
N LYS A 116 0.93 -23.72 9.25
CA LYS A 116 1.47 -24.11 7.95
C LYS A 116 1.55 -25.62 7.87
N SER A 117 0.96 -26.19 6.84
CA SER A 117 0.97 -27.63 6.61
C SER A 117 1.30 -28.04 5.17
#